data_076045c6268f42421d92253f468df7b9
#
_entry.id   076045c6268f42421d92253f468df7b9
#
_cell.length_a   1.000
_cell.length_b   1.000
_cell.length_c   1.000
_cell.angle_alpha   90.00
_cell.angle_beta   90.00
_cell.angle_gamma   90.00
#
_symmetry.space_group_name_H-M   'P 1'
#
loop_
_entity.id
_entity.type
_entity.pdbx_description
1 polymer ?
#
loop_
_entity_poly.entity_id
_entity_poly.type
_entity_poly.pdbx_seq_one_letter_code
_entity_poly.pdbx_strand_id
1 'polypeptide(L)'
;ETGKVFGGVLAWSGNYKLKLDVRNTALNIIAGMNEESSQYILEPKETFVTPEFAMTYSTNGKGGVSRAFHHWARQYKMNRGERLHDILLNSWEGVYFKVNQKGMDEMMEAFSAMGGELFVMDDGWFGNKYPRNGGNSSLGDWEVCKEKLPEGIEGLLASARKHHIKFGIWIEPEM
;
A
#
# COMPACT_ATOMS: atom_id res chain seq x y z
N GLU A 1 24.94 -18.19 2.11
CA GLU A 1 25.02 -18.67 3.49
C GLU A 1 23.86 -19.61 3.78
N THR A 2 24.14 -20.89 3.97
CA THR A 2 23.18 -21.89 4.41
C THR A 2 23.20 -21.96 5.95
N GLY A 3 22.55 -21.02 6.60
CA GLY A 3 22.50 -20.97 8.05
C GLY A 3 21.11 -21.17 8.60
N LYS A 4 21.03 -21.52 9.86
CA LYS A 4 19.80 -21.46 10.65
C LYS A 4 19.38 -20.02 10.82
N VAL A 5 18.16 -19.66 10.40
CA VAL A 5 17.62 -18.29 10.46
C VAL A 5 16.27 -18.31 11.13
N PHE A 6 16.11 -17.45 12.12
CA PHE A 6 14.80 -17.11 12.68
C PHE A 6 14.34 -15.81 12.05
N GLY A 7 13.07 -15.73 11.67
CA GLY A 7 12.44 -14.53 11.20
C GLY A 7 11.21 -14.21 12.03
N GLY A 8 10.95 -12.93 12.23
CA GLY A 8 9.77 -12.47 12.97
C GLY A 8 9.20 -11.21 12.35
N VAL A 9 7.88 -11.08 12.40
CA VAL A 9 7.16 -9.88 11.96
C VAL A 9 6.06 -9.55 12.98
N LEU A 10 5.92 -8.27 13.30
CA LEU A 10 4.81 -7.76 14.08
C LEU A 10 3.65 -7.43 13.13
N ALA A 11 2.49 -8.05 13.34
CA ALA A 11 1.28 -7.79 12.54
C ALA A 11 0.56 -6.53 13.05
N TRP A 12 1.18 -5.38 12.79
CA TRP A 12 0.72 -4.07 13.20
C TRP A 12 0.99 -3.03 12.12
N SER A 13 -0.01 -2.22 11.76
CA SER A 13 0.07 -1.21 10.71
C SER A 13 0.42 0.20 11.22
N GLY A 14 0.40 0.43 12.53
CA GLY A 14 0.77 1.72 13.13
C GLY A 14 2.26 1.78 13.52
N ASN A 15 2.63 2.80 14.27
CA ASN A 15 3.99 2.95 14.79
C ASN A 15 4.36 1.79 15.70
N TYR A 16 5.49 1.16 15.46
CA TYR A 16 5.95 0.01 16.22
C TYR A 16 7.38 0.20 16.72
N LYS A 17 7.72 -0.60 17.72
CA LYS A 17 9.08 -0.70 18.26
C LYS A 17 9.51 -2.17 18.27
N LEU A 18 10.69 -2.44 17.75
CA LEU A 18 11.35 -3.73 17.82
C LEU A 18 12.69 -3.54 18.53
N LYS A 19 12.84 -4.13 19.71
CA LYS A 19 14.08 -4.08 20.48
C LYS A 19 14.71 -5.46 20.53
N LEU A 20 15.98 -5.52 20.15
CA LEU A 20 16.83 -6.68 20.31
C LEU A 20 17.81 -6.41 21.45
N ASP A 21 17.75 -7.21 22.49
CA ASP A 21 18.58 -7.04 23.70
C ASP A 21 19.31 -8.36 24.00
N VAL A 22 20.62 -8.31 24.00
CA VAL A 22 21.48 -9.47 24.31
C VAL A 22 22.00 -9.37 25.73
N ARG A 23 21.59 -10.31 26.58
CA ARG A 23 22.06 -10.44 27.97
C ARG A 23 22.55 -11.85 28.22
N ASN A 24 23.78 -11.97 28.70
CA ASN A 24 24.36 -13.27 29.09
C ASN A 24 24.12 -14.38 28.05
N THR A 25 24.44 -14.14 26.79
CA THR A 25 24.26 -15.08 25.67
C THR A 25 22.80 -15.34 25.24
N ALA A 26 21.81 -14.78 25.91
CA ALA A 26 20.41 -14.86 25.52
C ALA A 26 19.99 -13.62 24.69
N LEU A 27 19.32 -13.86 23.57
CA LEU A 27 18.69 -12.82 22.78
C LEU A 27 17.24 -12.63 23.22
N ASN A 28 16.92 -11.45 23.71
CA ASN A 28 15.55 -11.05 24.03
C ASN A 28 15.00 -10.20 22.90
N ILE A 29 13.81 -10.54 22.41
CA ILE A 29 13.10 -9.79 21.37
C ILE A 29 11.85 -9.20 22.02
N ILE A 30 11.74 -7.88 21.99
CA ILE A 30 10.57 -7.14 22.44
C ILE A 30 9.99 -6.43 21.24
N ALA A 31 8.75 -6.76 20.91
CA ALA A 31 8.03 -6.16 19.79
C ALA A 31 6.66 -5.69 20.26
N GLY A 32 6.25 -4.51 19.81
CA GLY A 32 4.97 -3.95 20.19
C GLY A 32 4.70 -2.60 19.55
N MET A 33 3.60 -1.98 19.93
CA MET A 33 3.32 -0.60 19.56
C MET A 33 4.40 0.32 20.16
N ASN A 34 4.75 1.37 19.42
CA ASN A 34 5.72 2.34 19.89
C ASN A 34 5.08 3.24 20.96
N GLU A 35 5.75 3.37 22.08
CA GLU A 35 5.31 4.23 23.18
C GLU A 35 5.64 5.72 22.97
N GLU A 36 6.47 6.08 21.98
CA GLU A 36 6.80 7.47 21.72
C GLU A 36 5.57 8.21 21.18
N SER A 37 5.21 9.31 21.85
CA SER A 37 4.05 10.14 21.53
C SER A 37 2.70 9.39 21.56
N SER A 38 2.64 8.23 22.22
CA SER A 38 1.41 7.47 22.40
C SER A 38 1.27 6.94 23.83
N GLN A 39 0.05 6.89 24.31
CA GLN A 39 -0.28 6.35 25.62
C GLN A 39 -1.57 5.56 25.53
N TYR A 40 -1.58 4.36 26.10
CA TYR A 40 -2.78 3.56 26.27
C TYR A 40 -3.05 3.40 27.77
N ILE A 41 -4.25 3.81 28.20
CA ILE A 41 -4.71 3.64 29.58
C ILE A 41 -5.61 2.41 29.61
N LEU A 42 -5.20 1.37 30.33
CA LEU A 42 -6.01 0.18 30.54
C LEU A 42 -6.77 0.33 31.87
N GLU A 43 -8.07 0.49 31.77
CA GLU A 43 -8.93 0.63 32.94
C GLU A 43 -9.13 -0.71 33.67
N PRO A 44 -9.48 -0.70 34.99
CA PRO A 44 -9.73 -1.92 35.72
C PRO A 44 -10.79 -2.80 35.06
N LYS A 45 -10.48 -4.08 34.83
CA LYS A 45 -11.31 -5.11 34.17
C LYS A 45 -11.35 -5.01 32.64
N GLU A 46 -10.68 -4.06 32.02
CA GLU A 46 -10.48 -4.05 30.57
C GLU A 46 -9.44 -5.09 30.14
N THR A 47 -9.56 -5.52 28.90
CA THR A 47 -8.59 -6.43 28.27
C THR A 47 -7.99 -5.73 27.05
N PHE A 48 -6.67 -5.66 27.03
CA PHE A 48 -5.92 -5.21 25.87
C PHE A 48 -5.38 -6.41 25.10
N VAL A 49 -5.71 -6.50 23.82
CA VAL A 49 -5.18 -7.53 22.91
C VAL A 49 -3.97 -6.95 22.18
N THR A 50 -2.80 -7.52 22.41
CA THR A 50 -1.57 -7.11 21.74
C THR A 50 -1.61 -7.50 20.26
N PRO A 51 -0.90 -6.77 19.36
CA PRO A 51 -0.66 -7.24 18.01
C PRO A 51 -0.01 -8.63 17.99
N GLU A 52 -0.37 -9.43 17.00
CA GLU A 52 0.26 -10.74 16.78
C GLU A 52 1.74 -10.57 16.39
N PHE A 53 2.61 -11.41 16.94
CA PHE A 53 3.98 -11.54 16.49
C PHE A 53 4.17 -12.91 15.84
N ALA A 54 4.27 -12.94 14.52
CA ALA A 54 4.47 -14.18 13.79
C ALA A 54 5.97 -14.50 13.67
N MET A 55 6.33 -15.74 13.93
CA MET A 55 7.72 -16.23 13.83
C MET A 55 7.84 -17.42 12.90
N THR A 56 8.98 -17.53 12.26
CA THR A 56 9.34 -18.71 11.46
C THR A 56 10.82 -19.04 11.63
N TYR A 57 11.15 -20.29 11.33
CA TYR A 57 12.53 -20.80 11.35
C TYR A 57 12.86 -21.47 10.02
N SER A 58 14.06 -21.29 9.53
CA SER A 58 14.52 -21.92 8.29
C SER A 58 15.96 -22.38 8.41
N THR A 59 16.24 -23.54 7.83
CA THR A 59 17.61 -24.05 7.60
C THR A 59 18.14 -23.68 6.22
N ASN A 60 17.31 -23.03 5.39
CA ASN A 60 17.62 -22.63 4.02
C ASN A 60 17.89 -21.13 3.88
N GLY A 61 18.48 -20.54 4.93
CA GLY A 61 18.85 -19.13 4.95
C GLY A 61 17.66 -18.17 4.94
N LYS A 62 17.94 -16.89 4.67
CA LYS A 62 16.95 -15.79 4.63
C LYS A 62 15.84 -16.02 3.58
N GLY A 63 16.21 -16.60 2.42
CA GLY A 63 15.24 -16.93 1.38
C GLY A 63 14.17 -17.95 1.83
N GLY A 64 14.54 -18.88 2.70
CA GLY A 64 13.59 -19.81 3.31
C GLY A 64 12.60 -19.09 4.23
N VAL A 65 13.07 -18.18 5.06
CA VAL A 65 12.22 -17.33 5.90
C VAL A 65 11.27 -16.49 5.06
N SER A 66 11.78 -15.81 4.02
CA SER A 66 10.98 -14.97 3.13
C SER A 66 9.84 -15.77 2.47
N ARG A 67 10.15 -16.93 1.90
CA ARG A 67 9.13 -17.80 1.29
C ARG A 67 8.09 -18.30 2.29
N ALA A 68 8.49 -18.62 3.53
CA ALA A 68 7.56 -19.03 4.58
C ALA A 68 6.55 -17.91 4.90
N PHE A 69 7.02 -16.66 5.04
CA PHE A 69 6.13 -15.51 5.26
C PHE A 69 5.26 -15.20 4.04
N HIS A 70 5.77 -15.30 2.81
CA HIS A 70 4.96 -15.11 1.61
C HIS A 70 3.83 -16.14 1.53
N HIS A 71 4.14 -17.41 1.83
CA HIS A 71 3.15 -18.48 1.84
C HIS A 71 2.08 -18.26 2.91
N TRP A 72 2.51 -17.95 4.12
CA TRP A 72 1.61 -17.60 5.23
C TRP A 72 0.72 -16.40 4.90
N ALA A 73 1.28 -15.33 4.35
CA ALA A 73 0.53 -14.14 3.99
C ALA A 73 -0.55 -14.47 2.93
N ARG A 74 -0.18 -15.19 1.86
CA ARG A 74 -1.14 -15.58 0.81
C ARG A 74 -2.28 -16.44 1.34
N GLN A 75 -1.97 -17.40 2.20
CA GLN A 75 -2.98 -18.35 2.69
C GLN A 75 -3.89 -17.77 3.78
N TYR A 76 -3.37 -16.91 4.65
CA TYR A 76 -4.05 -16.57 5.90
C TYR A 76 -4.29 -15.08 6.12
N LYS A 77 -3.61 -14.20 5.41
CA LYS A 77 -3.71 -12.74 5.65
C LYS A 77 -4.25 -11.96 4.46
N MET A 78 -3.99 -12.39 3.24
CA MET A 78 -4.44 -11.68 2.04
C MET A 78 -5.78 -12.21 1.57
N ASN A 79 -6.71 -11.31 1.27
CA ASN A 79 -7.94 -11.69 0.58
C ASN A 79 -7.59 -12.20 -0.84
N ARG A 80 -8.00 -13.44 -1.16
CA ARG A 80 -7.69 -14.11 -2.43
C ARG A 80 -6.19 -14.13 -2.75
N GLY A 81 -5.34 -14.38 -1.75
CA GLY A 81 -3.88 -14.30 -1.85
C GLY A 81 -3.24 -15.24 -2.87
N GLU A 82 -3.95 -16.31 -3.30
CA GLU A 82 -3.49 -17.20 -4.37
C GLU A 82 -3.86 -16.73 -5.78
N ARG A 83 -4.62 -15.62 -5.91
CA ARG A 83 -4.91 -15.03 -7.21
C ARG A 83 -3.68 -14.31 -7.76
N LEU A 84 -3.42 -14.45 -9.06
CA LEU A 84 -2.45 -13.62 -9.75
C LEU A 84 -2.89 -12.16 -9.70
N HIS A 85 -1.96 -11.27 -9.42
CA HIS A 85 -2.20 -9.83 -9.46
C HIS A 85 -2.31 -9.38 -10.92
N ASP A 86 -3.14 -8.36 -11.13
CA ASP A 86 -3.27 -7.74 -12.44
C ASP A 86 -1.95 -7.04 -12.83
N ILE A 87 -1.64 -7.03 -14.11
CA ILE A 87 -0.56 -6.21 -14.66
C ILE A 87 -0.99 -4.75 -14.53
N LEU A 88 -0.28 -4.00 -13.69
CA LEU A 88 -0.66 -2.65 -13.28
C LEU A 88 0.29 -1.60 -13.87
N LEU A 89 -0.27 -0.50 -14.36
CA LEU A 89 0.42 0.75 -14.64
C LEU A 89 -0.12 1.86 -13.74
N ASN A 90 0.78 2.51 -13.00
CA ASN A 90 0.48 3.73 -12.25
C ASN A 90 0.96 4.95 -13.08
N SER A 91 0.16 6.01 -13.11
CA SER A 91 0.45 7.20 -13.93
C SER A 91 1.56 8.10 -13.40
N TRP A 92 1.98 7.93 -12.13
CA TRP A 92 2.86 8.88 -11.43
C TRP A 92 4.14 9.19 -12.19
N GLU A 93 4.96 8.18 -12.46
CA GLU A 93 6.25 8.38 -13.14
C GLU A 93 6.12 8.87 -14.59
N GLY A 94 4.94 8.71 -15.18
CA GLY A 94 4.67 9.19 -16.54
C GLY A 94 4.31 10.67 -16.61
N VAL A 95 3.52 11.18 -15.66
CA VAL A 95 2.93 12.52 -15.76
C VAL A 95 3.02 13.35 -14.49
N TYR A 96 3.36 12.76 -13.33
CA TYR A 96 3.32 13.43 -12.03
C TYR A 96 1.96 14.16 -11.84
N PHE A 97 1.95 15.39 -11.39
CA PHE A 97 0.76 16.21 -11.20
C PHE A 97 0.07 16.68 -12.51
N LYS A 98 0.62 16.35 -13.69
CA LYS A 98 0.08 16.80 -14.99
C LYS A 98 -1.04 15.90 -15.50
N VAL A 99 -1.85 15.40 -14.58
CA VAL A 99 -3.05 14.62 -14.90
C VAL A 99 -4.00 15.46 -15.76
N ASN A 100 -4.51 14.87 -16.85
CA ASN A 100 -5.57 15.44 -17.68
C ASN A 100 -6.35 14.34 -18.40
N GLN A 101 -7.60 14.64 -18.75
CA GLN A 101 -8.53 13.66 -19.36
C GLN A 101 -7.95 12.93 -20.55
N LYS A 102 -7.43 13.69 -21.51
CA LYS A 102 -6.88 13.14 -22.77
C LYS A 102 -5.64 12.28 -22.53
N GLY A 103 -4.70 12.76 -21.70
CA GLY A 103 -3.49 12.03 -21.40
C GLY A 103 -3.75 10.70 -20.68
N MET A 104 -4.74 10.66 -19.79
CA MET A 104 -5.15 9.42 -19.12
C MET A 104 -5.78 8.43 -20.11
N ASP A 105 -6.63 8.90 -21.04
CA ASP A 105 -7.21 8.04 -22.09
C ASP A 105 -6.11 7.45 -23.00
N GLU A 106 -5.19 8.27 -23.48
CA GLU A 106 -4.06 7.84 -24.32
C GLU A 106 -3.15 6.82 -23.59
N MET A 107 -2.89 7.03 -22.29
CA MET A 107 -2.12 6.08 -21.49
C MET A 107 -2.86 4.75 -21.31
N MET A 108 -4.16 4.78 -21.05
CA MET A 108 -4.99 3.57 -20.93
C MET A 108 -5.05 2.79 -22.25
N GLU A 109 -5.19 3.47 -23.39
CA GLU A 109 -5.19 2.85 -24.73
C GLU A 109 -3.86 2.15 -25.00
N ALA A 110 -2.74 2.86 -24.84
CA ALA A 110 -1.41 2.30 -25.07
C ALA A 110 -1.10 1.12 -24.12
N PHE A 111 -1.46 1.25 -22.84
CA PHE A 111 -1.24 0.23 -21.85
C PHE A 111 -2.07 -1.04 -22.11
N SER A 112 -3.34 -0.88 -22.50
CA SER A 112 -4.20 -2.01 -22.92
C SER A 112 -3.62 -2.74 -24.13
N ALA A 113 -3.14 -2.01 -25.14
CA ALA A 113 -2.52 -2.59 -26.32
C ALA A 113 -1.27 -3.44 -26.01
N MET A 114 -0.59 -3.15 -24.90
CA MET A 114 0.54 -3.94 -24.39
C MET A 114 0.14 -5.13 -23.52
N GLY A 115 -1.16 -5.36 -23.29
CA GLY A 115 -1.66 -6.42 -22.43
C GLY A 115 -1.81 -6.03 -20.97
N GLY A 116 -1.87 -4.72 -20.66
CA GLY A 116 -2.13 -4.21 -19.32
C GLY A 116 -3.55 -4.50 -18.84
N GLU A 117 -3.74 -4.60 -17.52
CA GLU A 117 -5.00 -5.05 -16.94
C GLU A 117 -5.62 -4.05 -15.94
N LEU A 118 -4.79 -3.24 -15.27
CA LEU A 118 -5.21 -2.26 -14.26
C LEU A 118 -4.42 -0.97 -14.41
N PHE A 119 -5.10 0.11 -14.80
CA PHE A 119 -4.52 1.44 -14.80
C PHE A 119 -4.88 2.18 -13.50
N VAL A 120 -3.89 2.75 -12.83
CA VAL A 120 -4.07 3.54 -11.61
C VAL A 120 -3.69 4.99 -11.88
N MET A 121 -4.66 5.90 -11.80
CA MET A 121 -4.43 7.33 -11.78
C MET A 121 -3.91 7.74 -10.41
N ASP A 122 -2.72 8.30 -10.36
CA ASP A 122 -2.06 8.75 -9.14
C ASP A 122 -2.42 10.21 -8.77
N ASP A 123 -1.63 10.84 -7.92
CA ASP A 123 -1.84 12.20 -7.40
C ASP A 123 -1.99 13.24 -8.53
N GLY A 124 -2.73 14.31 -8.25
CA GLY A 124 -2.89 15.43 -9.18
C GLY A 124 -4.27 15.56 -9.81
N TRP A 125 -5.22 14.67 -9.55
CA TRP A 125 -6.55 14.65 -10.16
C TRP A 125 -7.60 15.55 -9.45
N PHE A 126 -7.33 15.98 -8.24
CA PHE A 126 -8.27 16.65 -7.33
C PHE A 126 -7.93 18.12 -7.08
N GLY A 127 -8.76 18.78 -6.25
CA GLY A 127 -8.61 20.19 -5.90
C GLY A 127 -9.28 21.10 -6.92
N ASN A 128 -10.62 21.29 -6.80
CA ASN A 128 -11.37 22.06 -7.80
C ASN A 128 -11.10 23.57 -7.72
N LYS A 129 -11.05 24.12 -6.51
CA LYS A 129 -10.75 25.55 -6.30
C LYS A 129 -9.26 25.87 -6.43
N TYR A 130 -8.43 25.00 -5.92
CA TYR A 130 -6.97 25.10 -5.96
C TYR A 130 -6.42 23.80 -6.54
N PRO A 131 -6.23 23.71 -7.87
CA PRO A 131 -5.79 22.46 -8.49
C PRO A 131 -4.53 21.88 -7.89
N ARG A 132 -4.52 20.57 -7.70
CA ARG A 132 -3.37 19.80 -7.23
C ARG A 132 -2.26 19.78 -8.30
N ASN A 133 -1.49 20.83 -8.39
CA ASN A 133 -0.39 21.01 -9.35
C ASN A 133 0.99 20.81 -8.74
N GLY A 134 1.05 20.44 -7.46
CA GLY A 134 2.29 20.21 -6.71
C GLY A 134 1.99 19.76 -5.29
N GLY A 135 3.01 19.34 -4.56
CA GLY A 135 2.91 18.79 -3.22
C GLY A 135 2.32 19.73 -2.15
N ASN A 136 2.21 21.02 -2.42
CA ASN A 136 1.83 22.04 -1.44
C ASN A 136 0.37 22.53 -1.57
N SER A 137 -0.47 21.87 -2.37
CA SER A 137 -1.85 22.31 -2.59
C SER A 137 -2.84 21.17 -2.49
N SER A 138 -3.99 21.45 -1.88
CA SER A 138 -5.23 20.67 -1.91
C SER A 138 -5.17 19.22 -1.45
N LEU A 139 -4.12 18.78 -0.77
CA LEU A 139 -4.11 17.44 -0.16
C LEU A 139 -5.26 17.37 0.86
N GLY A 140 -6.10 16.34 0.75
CA GLY A 140 -7.32 16.22 1.55
C GLY A 140 -8.59 16.82 0.90
N ASP A 141 -8.46 17.60 -0.17
CA ASP A 141 -9.58 18.14 -0.94
C ASP A 141 -9.93 17.21 -2.11
N TRP A 142 -10.61 16.12 -1.80
CA TRP A 142 -10.89 15.02 -2.72
C TRP A 142 -12.01 15.32 -3.73
N GLU A 143 -12.14 16.58 -4.13
CA GLU A 143 -13.01 17.00 -5.24
C GLU A 143 -12.28 16.93 -6.57
N VAL A 144 -12.92 16.36 -7.57
CA VAL A 144 -12.36 16.26 -8.93
C VAL A 144 -12.05 17.64 -9.49
N CYS A 145 -10.83 17.88 -9.91
CA CYS A 145 -10.44 19.08 -10.63
C CYS A 145 -11.07 19.11 -12.03
N LYS A 146 -12.12 19.91 -12.23
CA LYS A 146 -12.87 19.99 -13.50
C LYS A 146 -12.06 20.56 -14.65
N GLU A 147 -11.05 21.37 -14.36
CA GLU A 147 -10.12 21.89 -15.36
C GLU A 147 -9.30 20.73 -16.00
N LYS A 148 -8.86 19.79 -15.18
CA LYS A 148 -8.04 18.64 -15.62
C LYS A 148 -8.89 17.50 -16.19
N LEU A 149 -10.01 17.24 -15.53
CA LEU A 149 -10.92 16.14 -15.83
C LEU A 149 -12.34 16.68 -16.07
N PRO A 150 -12.62 17.29 -17.21
CA PRO A 150 -13.93 17.89 -17.51
C PRO A 150 -15.06 16.87 -17.49
N GLU A 151 -14.81 15.62 -17.88
CA GLU A 151 -15.78 14.52 -17.82
C GLU A 151 -15.82 13.82 -16.45
N GLY A 152 -14.98 14.27 -15.51
CA GLY A 152 -14.86 13.69 -14.17
C GLY A 152 -14.29 12.27 -14.17
N ILE A 153 -14.44 11.59 -13.05
CA ILE A 153 -14.03 10.18 -12.91
C ILE A 153 -14.86 9.27 -13.83
N GLU A 154 -16.12 9.61 -14.09
CA GLU A 154 -16.98 8.83 -14.97
C GLU A 154 -16.43 8.74 -16.40
N GLY A 155 -15.84 9.82 -16.93
CA GLY A 155 -15.17 9.81 -18.22
C GLY A 155 -13.99 8.84 -18.25
N LEU A 156 -13.19 8.79 -17.18
CA LEU A 156 -12.07 7.85 -17.08
C LEU A 156 -12.55 6.39 -16.93
N LEU A 157 -13.63 6.16 -16.19
CA LEU A 157 -14.25 4.84 -16.09
C LEU A 157 -14.81 4.38 -17.45
N ALA A 158 -15.39 5.30 -18.23
CA ALA A 158 -15.85 4.99 -19.59
C ALA A 158 -14.68 4.64 -20.51
N SER A 159 -13.58 5.37 -20.40
CA SER A 159 -12.34 5.08 -21.13
C SER A 159 -11.76 3.72 -20.76
N ALA A 160 -11.65 3.41 -19.47
CA ALA A 160 -11.15 2.11 -19.00
C ALA A 160 -12.02 0.94 -19.54
N ARG A 161 -13.34 1.09 -19.53
CA ARG A 161 -14.27 0.10 -20.12
C ARG A 161 -14.06 -0.06 -21.63
N LYS A 162 -13.89 1.05 -22.36
CA LYS A 162 -13.61 1.05 -23.79
C LYS A 162 -12.33 0.28 -24.11
N HIS A 163 -11.31 0.42 -23.30
CA HIS A 163 -10.03 -0.26 -23.47
C HIS A 163 -9.94 -1.62 -22.75
N HIS A 164 -11.03 -2.11 -22.16
CA HIS A 164 -11.13 -3.42 -21.48
C HIS A 164 -10.14 -3.62 -20.32
N ILE A 165 -9.79 -2.54 -19.61
CA ILE A 165 -8.94 -2.58 -18.44
C ILE A 165 -9.69 -2.10 -17.19
N LYS A 166 -9.17 -2.44 -16.02
CA LYS A 166 -9.66 -1.91 -14.75
C LYS A 166 -9.08 -0.53 -14.49
N PHE A 167 -9.80 0.26 -13.69
CA PHE A 167 -9.37 1.58 -13.26
C PHE A 167 -9.22 1.61 -11.74
N GLY A 168 -8.15 2.23 -11.28
CA GLY A 168 -7.87 2.53 -9.89
C GLY A 168 -7.55 4.02 -9.73
N ILE A 169 -7.70 4.52 -8.51
CA ILE A 169 -7.44 5.91 -8.15
C ILE A 169 -6.61 5.95 -6.87
N TRP A 170 -5.61 6.82 -6.83
CA TRP A 170 -4.83 7.08 -5.63
C TRP A 170 -5.54 8.06 -4.70
N ILE A 171 -5.52 7.76 -3.44
CA ILE A 171 -5.96 8.63 -2.34
C ILE A 171 -5.01 8.48 -1.16
N GLU A 172 -4.90 9.52 -0.34
CA GLU A 172 -4.14 9.55 0.91
C GLU A 172 -5.11 9.80 2.07
N PRO A 173 -5.74 8.73 2.60
CA PRO A 173 -6.90 8.83 3.49
C PRO A 173 -6.58 9.37 4.88
N GLU A 174 -5.31 9.51 5.23
CA GLU A 174 -4.84 10.13 6.47
C GLU A 174 -4.95 11.68 6.48
N MET A 175 -5.32 12.29 5.34
CA MET A 175 -5.47 13.74 5.17
C MET A 175 -6.92 14.15 4.97
#